data_90be371e0ffb4b1a7d6bb1c695e93111
#
_entry.id   90be371e0ffb4b1a7d6bb1c695e93111
#
_cell.length_a   1.000
_cell.length_b   1.000
_cell.length_c   1.000
_cell.angle_alpha   90.00
_cell.angle_beta   90.00
_cell.angle_gamma   90.00
#
_symmetry.space_group_name_H-M   'P 1'
#
loop_
_entity.id
_entity.type
_entity.pdbx_description
1 polymer ?
#
loop_
_entity_poly.entity_id
_entity_poly.type
_entity_poly.pdbx_seq_one_letter_code
_entity_poly.pdbx_strand_id
1 'polypeptide(L)'
;MATGRLLTMDEARQLGIVTEVWSDAELKGRSFADAVLDYAKQFTPPHKASRAVGRMKRAVQSGAEAGFLEGLAIERELQQLLFQGEDAKEGIAANLEKRTPSFKGL
;
A
#
# COMPACT_ATOMS: atom_id res chain seq x y z
N MET A 1 18.36 9.96 -16.27
CA MET A 1 19.35 10.13 -15.19
C MET A 1 20.77 10.43 -15.71
N ALA A 2 21.23 9.83 -16.78
CA ALA A 2 22.57 10.09 -17.33
C ALA A 2 22.82 11.57 -17.72
N THR A 3 21.77 12.34 -18.01
CA THR A 3 21.89 13.76 -18.41
C THR A 3 21.90 14.75 -17.23
N GLY A 4 21.66 14.30 -16.00
CA GLY A 4 21.54 15.20 -14.83
C GLY A 4 20.38 16.19 -14.87
N ARG A 5 19.41 16.01 -15.78
CA ARG A 5 18.24 16.88 -15.89
C ARG A 5 17.38 16.82 -14.63
N LEU A 6 16.99 17.98 -14.12
CA LEU A 6 15.99 18.07 -13.05
C LEU A 6 14.60 17.81 -13.63
N LEU A 7 13.80 17.06 -12.89
CA LEU A 7 12.40 16.81 -13.20
C LEU A 7 11.51 17.70 -12.33
N THR A 8 10.42 18.18 -12.91
CA THR A 8 9.35 18.77 -12.11
C THR A 8 8.60 17.69 -11.35
N MET A 9 7.83 18.05 -10.32
CA MET A 9 7.00 17.08 -9.57
C MET A 9 5.95 16.44 -10.48
N ASP A 10 5.37 17.20 -11.40
CA ASP A 10 4.39 16.67 -12.37
C ASP A 10 5.02 15.67 -13.33
N GLU A 11 6.22 15.95 -13.85
CA GLU A 11 6.97 14.98 -14.65
C GLU A 11 7.31 13.72 -13.86
N ALA A 12 7.72 13.86 -12.59
CA ALA A 12 8.03 12.75 -11.73
C ALA A 12 6.79 11.87 -11.46
N ARG A 13 5.61 12.48 -11.30
CA ARG A 13 4.32 11.78 -11.17
C ARG A 13 3.97 11.03 -12.46
N GLN A 14 4.07 11.69 -13.61
CA GLN A 14 3.78 11.07 -14.93
C GLN A 14 4.70 9.87 -15.21
N LEU A 15 5.94 9.92 -14.75
CA LEU A 15 6.92 8.83 -14.88
C LEU A 15 6.76 7.75 -13.78
N GLY A 16 5.82 7.89 -12.85
CA GLY A 16 5.62 6.95 -11.76
C GLY A 16 6.71 6.95 -10.67
N ILE A 17 7.57 7.99 -10.64
CA ILE A 17 8.63 8.14 -9.62
C ILE A 17 8.02 8.53 -8.27
N VAL A 18 6.97 9.36 -8.29
CA VAL A 18 6.17 9.74 -7.12
C VAL A 18 4.72 9.36 -7.33
N THR A 19 4.05 8.92 -6.26
CA THR A 19 2.65 8.46 -6.31
C THR A 19 1.68 9.62 -6.36
N GLU A 20 1.89 10.63 -5.51
CA GLU A 20 1.03 11.81 -5.37
C GLU A 20 1.87 13.08 -5.29
N VAL A 21 1.30 14.16 -5.77
CA VAL A 21 1.84 15.53 -5.64
C VAL A 21 0.72 16.38 -5.07
N TRP A 22 0.97 17.05 -3.96
CA TRP A 22 0.00 17.93 -3.31
C TRP A 22 0.45 19.38 -3.41
N SER A 23 -0.41 20.22 -3.98
CA SER A 23 -0.24 21.66 -4.00
C SER A 23 -0.64 22.29 -2.64
N ASP A 24 -0.20 23.50 -2.40
CA ASP A 24 -0.60 24.27 -1.20
C ASP A 24 -2.12 24.43 -1.11
N ALA A 25 -2.82 24.54 -2.23
CA ALA A 25 -4.27 24.62 -2.30
C ALA A 25 -4.94 23.32 -1.82
N GLU A 26 -4.36 22.16 -2.15
CA GLU A 26 -4.85 20.84 -1.71
C GLU A 26 -4.53 20.59 -0.25
N LEU A 27 -3.41 21.09 0.24
CA LEU A 27 -3.03 21.02 1.65
C LEU A 27 -3.95 21.84 2.55
N LYS A 28 -4.61 22.89 2.02
CA LYS A 28 -5.57 23.73 2.77
C LYS A 28 -5.02 24.26 4.10
N GLY A 29 -3.77 24.68 4.10
CA GLY A 29 -3.08 25.20 5.28
C GLY A 29 -2.58 24.14 6.28
N ARG A 30 -2.72 22.84 5.98
CA ARG A 30 -2.10 21.76 6.76
C ARG A 30 -0.62 21.66 6.42
N SER A 31 0.19 21.16 7.36
CA SER A 31 1.57 20.84 7.04
C SER A 31 1.66 19.65 6.10
N PHE A 32 2.71 19.58 5.31
CA PHE A 32 2.98 18.42 4.44
C PHE A 32 3.08 17.12 5.25
N ALA A 33 3.71 17.18 6.44
CA ALA A 33 3.85 16.03 7.32
C ALA A 33 2.48 15.49 7.78
N ASP A 34 1.54 16.36 8.13
CA ASP A 34 0.19 15.96 8.54
C ASP A 34 -0.57 15.32 7.38
N ALA A 35 -0.42 15.86 6.17
CA ALA A 35 -1.03 15.27 4.98
C ALA A 35 -0.48 13.87 4.67
N VAL A 36 0.85 13.68 4.81
CA VAL A 36 1.50 12.36 4.67
C VAL A 36 0.98 11.37 5.72
N LEU A 37 0.87 11.79 6.98
CA LEU A 37 0.35 10.94 8.05
C LEU A 37 -1.12 10.55 7.81
N ASP A 38 -1.94 11.48 7.37
CA ASP A 38 -3.35 11.19 7.05
C ASP A 38 -3.48 10.25 5.86
N TYR A 39 -2.64 10.41 4.84
CA TYR A 39 -2.56 9.46 3.74
C TYR A 39 -2.15 8.06 4.22
N ALA A 40 -1.13 7.98 5.08
CA ALA A 40 -0.63 6.72 5.62
C ALA A 40 -1.68 5.98 6.48
N LYS A 41 -2.49 6.71 7.27
CA LYS A 41 -3.57 6.14 8.08
C LYS A 41 -4.61 5.37 7.28
N GLN A 42 -4.80 5.68 5.99
CA GLN A 42 -5.73 4.96 5.13
C GLN A 42 -5.37 3.48 4.96
N PHE A 43 -4.10 3.12 5.19
CA PHE A 43 -3.58 1.76 5.08
C PHE A 43 -3.54 1.01 6.41
N THR A 44 -4.12 1.59 7.46
CA THR A 44 -4.12 1.04 8.83
C THR A 44 -5.54 0.71 9.29
N PRO A 45 -5.67 -0.10 10.36
CA PRO A 45 -6.95 -0.34 10.99
C PRO A 45 -7.65 0.97 11.41
N PRO A 46 -9.00 0.99 11.42
CA PRO A 46 -9.91 -0.10 11.04
C PRO A 46 -10.15 -0.21 9.53
N HIS A 47 -9.60 0.71 8.73
CA HIS A 47 -9.92 0.84 7.30
C HIS A 47 -9.30 -0.25 6.43
N LYS A 48 -8.08 -0.64 6.77
CA LYS A 48 -7.33 -1.68 6.05
C LYS A 48 -6.63 -2.64 7.01
N ALA A 49 -6.52 -3.88 6.56
CA ALA A 49 -5.71 -4.91 7.21
C ALA A 49 -4.22 -4.59 7.00
N SER A 50 -3.60 -3.86 7.91
CA SER A 50 -2.24 -3.33 7.75
C SER A 50 -1.19 -4.41 7.48
N ARG A 51 -1.32 -5.61 8.07
CA ARG A 51 -0.46 -6.76 7.75
C ARG A 51 -0.60 -7.21 6.30
N ALA A 52 -1.83 -7.19 5.76
CA ALA A 52 -2.07 -7.52 4.36
C ALA A 52 -1.42 -6.52 3.43
N VAL A 53 -1.58 -5.21 3.70
CA VAL A 53 -0.93 -4.14 2.94
C VAL A 53 0.59 -4.31 2.94
N GLY A 54 1.20 -4.56 4.11
CA GLY A 54 2.64 -4.77 4.23
C GLY A 54 3.14 -6.00 3.46
N ARG A 55 2.41 -7.12 3.51
CA ARG A 55 2.77 -8.35 2.79
C ARG A 55 2.59 -8.23 1.29
N MET A 56 1.53 -7.57 0.82
CA MET A 56 1.35 -7.27 -0.60
C MET A 56 2.51 -6.41 -1.13
N LYS A 57 2.87 -5.36 -0.40
CA LYS A 57 4.01 -4.51 -0.77
C LYS A 57 5.30 -5.31 -0.87
N ARG A 58 5.56 -6.21 0.10
CA ARG A 58 6.72 -7.09 0.08
C ARG A 58 6.68 -8.06 -1.12
N ALA A 59 5.52 -8.67 -1.40
CA ALA A 59 5.38 -9.58 -2.54
C ALA A 59 5.72 -8.89 -3.86
N VAL A 60 5.18 -7.67 -4.07
CA VAL A 60 5.43 -6.89 -5.28
C VAL A 60 6.91 -6.50 -5.40
N GLN A 61 7.52 -5.95 -4.33
CA GLN A 61 8.91 -5.52 -4.36
C GLN A 61 9.87 -6.69 -4.55
N SER A 62 9.74 -7.74 -3.74
CA SER A 62 10.62 -8.91 -3.83
C SER A 62 10.40 -9.70 -5.13
N GLY A 63 9.15 -9.80 -5.58
CA GLY A 63 8.82 -10.49 -6.83
C GLY A 63 9.36 -9.78 -8.08
N ALA A 64 9.48 -8.45 -8.04
CA ALA A 64 10.07 -7.68 -9.15
C ALA A 64 11.59 -7.88 -9.29
N GLU A 65 12.26 -8.28 -8.21
CA GLU A 65 13.73 -8.49 -8.17
C GLU A 65 14.12 -9.98 -8.26
N ALA A 66 13.16 -10.89 -8.04
CA ALA A 66 13.36 -12.33 -8.05
C ALA A 66 13.09 -12.97 -9.42
N GLY A 67 13.58 -14.18 -9.66
CA GLY A 67 13.14 -14.99 -10.78
C GLY A 67 11.65 -15.35 -10.68
N PHE A 68 10.99 -15.59 -11.81
CA PHE A 68 9.53 -15.82 -11.86
C PHE A 68 9.04 -16.89 -10.86
N LEU A 69 9.69 -18.05 -10.82
CA LEU A 69 9.28 -19.14 -9.91
C LEU A 69 9.54 -18.80 -8.44
N GLU A 70 10.61 -18.09 -8.15
CA GLU A 70 10.91 -17.60 -6.81
C GLU A 70 9.91 -16.53 -6.36
N GLY A 71 9.56 -15.60 -7.25
CA GLY A 71 8.51 -14.61 -7.00
C GLY A 71 7.16 -15.25 -6.66
N LEU A 72 6.75 -16.30 -7.40
CA LEU A 72 5.54 -17.07 -7.09
C LEU A 72 5.62 -17.81 -5.75
N ALA A 73 6.80 -18.30 -5.37
CA ALA A 73 6.99 -18.94 -4.08
C ALA A 73 6.84 -17.94 -2.92
N ILE A 74 7.43 -16.75 -3.06
CA ILE A 74 7.31 -15.64 -2.10
C ILE A 74 5.83 -15.22 -1.96
N GLU A 75 5.13 -15.04 -3.07
CA GLU A 75 3.71 -14.67 -3.07
C GLU A 75 2.86 -15.72 -2.33
N ARG A 76 3.05 -16.99 -2.64
CA ARG A 76 2.33 -18.09 -1.99
C ARG A 76 2.58 -18.13 -0.49
N GLU A 77 3.84 -17.98 -0.05
CA GLU A 77 4.19 -17.96 1.38
C GLU A 77 3.49 -16.79 2.09
N LEU A 78 3.60 -15.59 1.53
CA LEU A 78 3.00 -14.39 2.12
C LEU A 78 1.48 -14.47 2.17
N GLN A 79 0.84 -15.03 1.13
CA GLN A 79 -0.60 -15.27 1.08
C GLN A 79 -1.03 -16.28 2.14
N GLN A 80 -0.32 -17.39 2.30
CA GLN A 80 -0.61 -18.39 3.32
C GLN A 80 -0.60 -17.78 4.73
N LEU A 81 0.40 -16.94 5.01
CA LEU A 81 0.50 -16.22 6.28
C LEU A 81 -0.66 -15.22 6.48
N LEU A 82 -1.22 -14.66 5.42
CA LEU A 82 -2.39 -13.78 5.51
C LEU A 82 -3.65 -14.54 5.89
N PHE A 83 -3.89 -15.70 5.28
CA PHE A 83 -5.08 -16.51 5.56
C PHE A 83 -5.12 -17.09 6.98
N GLN A 84 -4.00 -17.10 7.70
CA GLN A 84 -3.94 -17.49 9.11
C GLN A 84 -4.37 -16.36 10.06
N GLY A 85 -4.45 -15.11 9.57
CA GLY A 85 -4.77 -13.93 10.37
C GLY A 85 -6.27 -13.76 10.65
N GLU A 86 -6.58 -13.04 11.72
CA GLU A 86 -7.95 -12.68 12.08
C GLU A 86 -8.58 -11.73 11.05
N ASP A 87 -7.80 -10.80 10.50
CA ASP A 87 -8.28 -9.84 9.48
C ASP A 87 -8.70 -10.53 8.18
N ALA A 88 -8.11 -11.68 7.84
CA ALA A 88 -8.55 -12.45 6.67
C ALA A 88 -9.93 -13.06 6.90
N LYS A 89 -10.19 -13.60 8.08
CA LYS A 89 -11.51 -14.14 8.48
C LYS A 89 -12.56 -13.04 8.49
N GLU A 90 -12.23 -11.90 9.08
CA GLU A 90 -13.10 -10.71 9.09
C GLU A 90 -13.42 -10.22 7.68
N GLY A 91 -12.42 -10.11 6.80
CA GLY A 91 -12.60 -9.68 5.42
C GLY A 91 -13.53 -10.61 4.63
N ILE A 92 -13.39 -11.93 4.80
CA ILE A 92 -14.26 -12.93 4.17
C ILE A 92 -15.68 -12.83 4.72
N ALA A 93 -15.85 -12.79 6.05
CA ALA A 93 -17.15 -12.68 6.70
C ALA A 93 -17.88 -11.41 6.27
N ALA A 94 -17.21 -10.25 6.33
CA ALA A 94 -17.78 -8.97 5.92
C ALA A 94 -18.23 -8.97 4.46
N ASN A 95 -17.45 -9.61 3.57
CA ASN A 95 -17.84 -9.71 2.16
C ASN A 95 -19.09 -10.58 1.94
N LEU A 96 -19.20 -11.71 2.65
CA LEU A 96 -20.38 -12.58 2.61
C LEU A 96 -21.63 -11.88 3.17
N GLU A 97 -21.47 -11.15 4.26
CA GLU A 97 -22.53 -10.42 4.96
C GLU A 97 -22.85 -9.06 4.31
N LYS A 98 -22.10 -8.64 3.27
CA LYS A 98 -22.24 -7.35 2.58
C LYS A 98 -22.14 -6.14 3.51
N ARG A 99 -21.30 -6.21 4.54
CA ARG A 99 -20.99 -5.13 5.46
C ARG A 99 -19.56 -4.61 5.29
N THR A 100 -19.28 -3.46 5.84
CA THR A 100 -17.92 -2.92 5.92
C THR A 100 -17.10 -3.74 6.93
N PRO A 101 -15.91 -4.22 6.56
CA PRO A 101 -15.03 -4.93 7.50
C PRO A 101 -14.44 -3.97 8.54
N SER A 102 -14.11 -4.52 9.71
CA SER A 102 -13.42 -3.79 10.78
C SER A 102 -12.11 -4.51 11.12
N PHE A 103 -11.04 -4.10 10.47
CA PHE A 103 -9.74 -4.72 10.63
C PHE A 103 -9.04 -4.28 11.92
N LYS A 104 -8.22 -5.19 12.47
CA LYS A 104 -7.45 -4.98 13.71
C LYS A 104 -5.94 -4.97 13.48
N GLY A 105 -5.48 -5.37 12.29
CA GLY A 105 -4.07 -5.53 11.99
C GLY A 105 -3.47 -6.83 12.53
N LEU A 106 -4.28 -7.88 12.71
CA LEU A 106 -3.90 -9.16 13.37
C LEU A 106 -3.94 -10.34 12.39
#